data_e9e7ce4ff6d456028af71145afffe7b3
#
_entry.id   e9e7ce4ff6d456028af71145afffe7b3
#
_cell.length_a   1.000
_cell.length_b   1.000
_cell.length_c   1.000
_cell.angle_alpha   90.00
_cell.angle_beta   90.00
_cell.angle_gamma   90.00
#
_symmetry.space_group_name_H-M   'P 1'
#
loop_
_entity.id
_entity.type
_entity.pdbx_description
1 polymer ?
#
loop_
_entity_poly.entity_id
_entity_poly.type
_entity_poly.pdbx_seq_one_letter_code
_entity_poly.pdbx_strand_id
1 'polypeptide(L)'
;MTRKQLSDYMEQMGYEDSIVFEKPSYLDAIIGVSDTGQVCYSYEKMIKSLMKKEKMEYEEAAEFIDYNTVRALPYCSPSEKRPIIIYPIMD
;
A
#
# COMPACT_ATOMS: atom_id res chain seq x y z
N MET A 1 -12.24 4.88 0.16
CA MET A 1 -11.44 5.88 -0.56
C MET A 1 -11.27 5.46 -2.00
N THR A 2 -11.43 6.39 -2.92
CA THR A 2 -11.17 6.13 -4.34
C THR A 2 -9.75 6.58 -4.70
N ARG A 3 -9.30 6.13 -5.86
CA ARG A 3 -7.99 6.56 -6.37
C ARG A 3 -7.92 8.07 -6.54
N LYS A 4 -9.02 8.66 -7.01
CA LYS A 4 -9.09 10.11 -7.20
C LYS A 4 -9.01 10.86 -5.86
N GLN A 5 -9.70 10.36 -4.86
CA GLN A 5 -9.65 10.97 -3.52
C GLN A 5 -8.22 10.94 -2.95
N LEU A 6 -7.52 9.83 -3.13
CA LEU A 6 -6.13 9.73 -2.70
C LEU A 6 -5.25 10.72 -3.46
N SER A 7 -5.41 10.78 -4.77
CA SER A 7 -4.62 11.69 -5.62
C SER A 7 -4.84 13.15 -5.22
N ASP A 8 -6.11 13.53 -5.01
CA ASP A 8 -6.44 14.90 -4.60
C ASP A 8 -5.83 15.25 -3.25
N TYR A 9 -5.89 14.32 -2.29
CA TYR A 9 -5.30 14.53 -0.97
C TYR A 9 -3.79 14.72 -1.05
N MET A 10 -3.11 13.84 -1.81
CA MET A 10 -1.66 13.91 -1.94
C MET A 10 -1.23 15.20 -2.64
N GLU A 11 -1.99 15.64 -3.64
CA GLU A 11 -1.71 16.90 -4.32
C GLU A 11 -1.84 18.08 -3.37
N GLN A 12 -2.89 18.10 -2.54
CA GLN A 12 -3.10 19.17 -1.57
C GLN A 12 -1.95 19.24 -0.55
N MET A 13 -1.38 18.09 -0.20
CA MET A 13 -0.30 18.01 0.75
C MET A 13 1.09 18.25 0.12
N GLY A 14 1.13 18.37 -1.22
CA GLY A 14 2.39 18.58 -1.90
C GLY A 14 3.17 17.30 -2.18
N TYR A 15 2.51 16.16 -2.14
CA TYR A 15 3.14 14.84 -2.33
C TYR A 15 2.60 14.10 -3.54
N GLU A 16 2.24 14.82 -4.60
CA GLU A 16 1.62 14.23 -5.78
C GLU A 16 2.53 13.26 -6.53
N ASP A 17 3.83 13.30 -6.28
CA ASP A 17 4.79 12.40 -6.93
C ASP A 17 5.10 11.15 -6.10
N SER A 18 4.43 10.95 -4.97
CA SER A 18 4.61 9.74 -4.17
C SER A 18 4.12 8.51 -4.94
N ILE A 19 4.85 7.42 -4.80
CA ILE A 19 4.55 6.16 -5.49
C ILE A 19 3.45 5.42 -4.73
N VAL A 20 2.47 4.91 -5.45
CA VAL A 20 1.38 4.11 -4.87
C VAL A 20 1.25 2.80 -5.65
N PHE A 21 0.62 1.81 -5.01
CA PHE A 21 0.38 0.54 -5.68
C PHE A 21 -0.74 0.68 -6.70
N GLU A 22 -0.58 0.03 -7.85
CA GLU A 22 -1.55 0.11 -8.94
C GLU A 22 -2.36 -1.18 -9.09
N LYS A 23 -1.72 -2.33 -9.13
CA LYS A 23 -2.39 -3.62 -9.36
C LYS A 23 -1.75 -4.69 -8.50
N PRO A 24 -2.37 -5.07 -7.38
CA PRO A 24 -3.57 -4.48 -6.80
C PRO A 24 -3.30 -3.09 -6.21
N SER A 25 -4.33 -2.27 -6.15
CA SER A 25 -4.17 -0.91 -5.64
C SER A 25 -4.11 -0.83 -4.11
N TYR A 26 -4.70 -1.81 -3.42
CA TYR A 26 -4.76 -1.87 -1.95
C TYR A 26 -5.31 -0.57 -1.33
N LEU A 27 -6.23 0.10 -2.01
CA LEU A 27 -6.78 1.37 -1.50
C LEU A 27 -7.40 1.23 -0.13
N ASP A 28 -8.06 0.10 0.13
CA ASP A 28 -8.71 -0.16 1.42
C ASP A 28 -7.71 -0.57 2.51
N ALA A 29 -6.44 -0.69 2.18
CA ALA A 29 -5.39 -1.00 3.15
C ALA A 29 -4.59 0.23 3.56
N ILE A 30 -4.86 1.38 2.95
CA ILE A 30 -4.15 2.62 3.28
C ILE A 30 -4.59 3.10 4.66
N ILE A 31 -3.61 3.36 5.53
CA ILE A 31 -3.88 3.83 6.89
C ILE A 31 -3.38 5.25 7.15
N GLY A 32 -2.67 5.82 6.21
CA GLY A 32 -2.21 7.19 6.38
C GLY A 32 -1.05 7.53 5.47
N VAL A 33 -0.47 8.69 5.73
CA VAL A 33 0.69 9.21 5.01
C VAL A 33 1.75 9.55 6.05
N SER A 34 2.99 9.17 5.79
CA SER A 34 4.10 9.45 6.70
C SER A 34 4.42 10.94 6.71
N ASP A 35 5.22 11.36 7.70
CA ASP A 35 5.66 12.75 7.79
C ASP A 35 6.56 13.15 6.63
N THR A 36 7.07 12.18 5.89
CA THR A 36 7.89 12.43 4.68
C THR A 36 7.08 12.31 3.39
N GLY A 37 5.75 12.12 3.50
CA GLY A 37 4.86 12.11 2.34
C GLY A 37 4.70 10.77 1.65
N GLN A 38 5.07 9.68 2.29
CA GLN A 38 4.92 8.34 1.72
C GLN A 38 3.59 7.74 2.15
N VAL A 39 2.90 7.08 1.22
CA VAL A 39 1.62 6.43 1.53
C VAL A 39 1.90 5.16 2.33
N CYS A 40 1.19 5.00 3.44
CA CYS A 40 1.39 3.88 4.36
C CYS A 40 0.26 2.88 4.24
N TYR A 41 0.60 1.61 4.05
CA TYR A 41 -0.35 0.51 3.89
C TYR A 41 -0.20 -0.45 5.07
N SER A 42 -1.33 -0.94 5.57
CA SER A 42 -1.33 -1.99 6.60
C SER A 42 -1.19 -3.35 5.92
N TYR A 43 -0.15 -4.10 6.29
CA TYR A 43 0.08 -5.44 5.75
C TYR A 43 -1.15 -6.34 5.98
N GLU A 44 -1.69 -6.31 7.19
CA GLU A 44 -2.85 -7.13 7.53
C GLU A 44 -4.07 -6.76 6.69
N LYS A 45 -4.30 -5.47 6.47
CA LYS A 45 -5.41 -5.02 5.64
C LYS A 45 -5.19 -5.35 4.17
N MET A 46 -3.94 -5.37 3.71
CA MET A 46 -3.63 -5.82 2.35
C MET A 46 -4.02 -7.28 2.17
N ILE A 47 -3.69 -8.13 3.16
CA ILE A 47 -4.08 -9.55 3.12
C ILE A 47 -5.60 -9.68 3.06
N LYS A 48 -6.31 -8.97 3.92
CA LYS A 48 -7.77 -9.04 3.96
C LYS A 48 -8.38 -8.54 2.65
N SER A 49 -7.77 -7.55 2.03
CA SER A 49 -8.22 -7.05 0.73
C SER A 49 -8.15 -8.15 -0.34
N LEU A 50 -7.05 -8.87 -0.41
CA LEU A 50 -6.90 -9.98 -1.37
C LEU A 50 -7.85 -11.13 -1.07
N MET A 51 -8.03 -11.45 0.21
CA MET A 51 -8.97 -12.51 0.60
C MET A 51 -10.37 -12.18 0.11
N LYS A 52 -10.78 -10.92 0.23
CA LYS A 52 -12.12 -10.48 -0.13
C LYS A 52 -12.27 -10.36 -1.65
N LYS A 53 -11.31 -9.72 -2.32
CA LYS A 53 -11.45 -9.38 -3.74
C LYS A 53 -11.01 -10.49 -4.67
N GLU A 54 -9.98 -11.26 -4.29
CA GLU A 54 -9.43 -12.32 -5.12
C GLU A 54 -9.75 -13.71 -4.59
N LYS A 55 -10.47 -13.79 -3.48
CA LYS A 55 -10.89 -15.05 -2.85
C LYS A 55 -9.72 -15.95 -2.48
N MET A 56 -8.61 -15.33 -2.11
CA MET A 56 -7.43 -16.06 -1.64
C MET A 56 -7.58 -16.47 -0.18
N GLU A 57 -6.91 -17.57 0.19
CA GLU A 57 -6.75 -17.91 1.59
C GLU A 57 -5.71 -16.98 2.21
N TYR A 58 -5.69 -16.88 3.53
CA TYR A 58 -4.79 -15.97 4.23
C TYR A 58 -3.32 -16.20 3.83
N GLU A 59 -2.88 -17.45 3.87
CA GLU A 59 -1.49 -17.78 3.56
C GLU A 59 -1.16 -17.48 2.10
N GLU A 60 -2.09 -17.74 1.21
CA GLU A 60 -1.91 -17.44 -0.21
C GLU A 60 -1.78 -15.94 -0.44
N ALA A 61 -2.62 -15.16 0.23
CA ALA A 61 -2.55 -13.70 0.12
C ALA A 61 -1.23 -13.15 0.66
N ALA A 62 -0.78 -13.68 1.80
CA ALA A 62 0.50 -13.27 2.38
C ALA A 62 1.66 -13.57 1.44
N GLU A 63 1.68 -14.76 0.84
CA GLU A 63 2.72 -15.12 -0.13
C GLU A 63 2.69 -14.20 -1.35
N PHE A 64 1.49 -13.91 -1.85
CA PHE A 64 1.34 -13.02 -3.00
C PHE A 64 1.93 -11.65 -2.71
N ILE A 65 1.62 -11.09 -1.55
CA ILE A 65 2.12 -9.76 -1.17
C ILE A 65 3.64 -9.79 -1.01
N ASP A 66 4.17 -10.79 -0.32
CA ASP A 66 5.61 -10.89 -0.10
C ASP A 66 6.36 -11.03 -1.42
N TYR A 67 5.84 -11.84 -2.33
CA TYR A 67 6.53 -12.12 -3.59
C TYR A 67 6.41 -10.99 -4.59
N ASN A 68 5.23 -10.40 -4.72
CA ASN A 68 4.95 -9.44 -5.80
C ASN A 68 5.03 -7.99 -5.36
N THR A 69 4.89 -7.72 -4.07
CA THR A 69 4.81 -6.35 -3.58
C THR A 69 6.01 -5.99 -2.72
N VAL A 70 6.24 -6.75 -1.65
CA VAL A 70 7.33 -6.42 -0.71
C VAL A 70 8.69 -6.53 -1.39
N ARG A 71 8.91 -7.58 -2.17
CA ARG A 71 10.18 -7.79 -2.85
C ARG A 71 10.47 -6.74 -3.92
N ALA A 72 9.45 -6.08 -4.42
CA ALA A 72 9.60 -5.05 -5.44
C ALA A 72 9.93 -3.67 -4.84
N LEU A 73 9.68 -3.48 -3.54
CA LEU A 73 9.89 -2.17 -2.92
C LEU A 73 11.31 -1.62 -3.07
N PRO A 74 12.37 -2.43 -2.88
CA PRO A 74 13.73 -1.90 -3.04
C PRO A 74 14.04 -1.36 -4.43
N TYR A 75 13.24 -1.76 -5.43
CA TYR A 75 13.43 -1.31 -6.81
C TYR A 75 12.60 -0.09 -7.16
N CYS A 76 11.78 0.41 -6.24
CA CYS A 76 11.04 1.64 -6.45
C CYS A 76 11.99 2.83 -6.36
N SER A 77 11.92 3.73 -7.33
CA SER A 77 12.83 4.88 -7.41
C SER A 77 12.03 6.15 -7.67
N PRO A 78 12.27 7.23 -6.91
CA PRO A 78 13.26 7.31 -5.83
C PRO A 78 12.75 6.64 -4.55
N SER A 79 13.68 6.14 -3.74
CA SER A 79 13.33 5.36 -2.55
C SER A 79 12.55 6.17 -1.51
N GLU A 80 12.78 7.47 -1.41
CA GLU A 80 12.08 8.33 -0.46
C GLU A 80 10.62 8.60 -0.85
N LYS A 81 10.20 8.13 -2.03
CA LYS A 81 8.83 8.27 -2.51
C LYS A 81 8.07 6.93 -2.51
N ARG A 82 8.73 5.85 -2.17
CA ARG A 82 8.11 4.52 -2.26
C ARG A 82 7.07 4.30 -1.16
N PRO A 83 6.10 3.41 -1.39
CA PRO A 83 5.10 3.07 -0.36
C PRO A 83 5.77 2.47 0.88
N ILE A 84 5.13 2.67 2.02
CA ILE A 84 5.56 2.07 3.29
C ILE A 84 4.56 0.99 3.66
N ILE A 85 5.05 -0.19 4.02
CA ILE A 85 4.21 -1.27 4.52
C ILE A 85 4.41 -1.37 6.02
N ILE A 86 3.32 -1.32 6.77
CA ILE A 86 3.33 -1.37 8.22
C ILE A 86 2.80 -2.72 8.66
N TYR A 87 3.60 -3.42 9.47
CA TYR A 87 3.23 -4.70 10.06
C TYR A 87 2.71 -4.41 11.46
N PRO A 88 1.39 -4.57 11.70
CA PRO A 88 0.84 -4.23 13.01
C PRO A 88 1.37 -5.14 14.10
N ILE A 89 1.70 -4.55 15.24
CA ILE A 89 2.14 -5.31 16.40
C ILE A 89 0.95 -5.97 17.09
N MET A 90 -0.17 -5.25 17.08
CA MET A 90 -1.43 -5.73 17.66
C MET A 90 -2.57 -5.34 16.72
N ASP A 91 -3.58 -6.20 16.66
CA ASP A 91 -4.78 -5.93 15.86
C ASP A 91 -5.77 -5.07 16.63
#